data_a048ed34eede412b2dcff0b2d172aaf6
#
_entry.id   a048ed34eede412b2dcff0b2d172aaf6
#
_cell.length_a   1.000
_cell.length_b   1.000
_cell.length_c   1.000
_cell.angle_alpha   90.00
_cell.angle_beta   90.00
_cell.angle_gamma   90.00
#
_symmetry.space_group_name_H-M   'P 1'
#
loop_
_entity.id
_entity.type
_entity.pdbx_description
1 polymer ?
#
loop_
_entity_poly.entity_id
_entity_poly.type
_entity_poly.pdbx_seq_one_letter_code
_entity_poly.pdbx_strand_id
1 'polypeptide(L)'
;MRVAARHNRTRSSRGPSARAGMRYHPAMLSFDDCNAARLRRDPRYDGRFFTAVKTTGIYCRPVCPAKQPLTRNVVYYPTAAAAEASGFRPCLRCRPETAPFCPAWNGTRSTVARAVKLINDGALDDASVVTLATRLGISSRHLARLFERHVGATPQQLAKTLRVQRAKRLLDGGEHTMTDIAFQAGFGSLRRFNAAFAELYGRSPSSLRSSKHA
;
A
#
# COMPACT_ATOMS: atom_id res chain seq x y z
N MET A 1 23.52 -45.25 49.76
CA MET A 1 22.30 -45.19 48.96
C MET A 1 21.99 -43.73 48.63
N ARG A 2 22.24 -43.29 47.40
CA ARG A 2 21.96 -41.91 46.93
C ARG A 2 20.88 -42.00 45.84
N VAL A 3 19.72 -41.40 46.12
CA VAL A 3 18.58 -41.33 45.21
C VAL A 3 18.77 -40.13 44.32
N ALA A 4 18.87 -40.33 42.99
CA ALA A 4 18.99 -39.30 42.01
C ALA A 4 17.62 -38.72 41.63
N ALA A 5 17.39 -37.44 41.88
CA ALA A 5 16.21 -36.72 41.47
C ALA A 5 16.29 -36.36 39.97
N ARG A 6 15.36 -36.86 39.15
CA ARG A 6 15.21 -36.52 37.72
C ARG A 6 14.45 -35.21 37.62
N HIS A 7 15.13 -34.15 37.08
CA HIS A 7 14.49 -32.91 36.72
C HIS A 7 13.76 -33.08 35.38
N ASN A 8 12.45 -33.01 35.44
CA ASN A 8 11.58 -32.96 34.25
C ASN A 8 11.50 -31.52 33.74
N ARG A 9 12.21 -31.20 32.64
CA ARG A 9 12.12 -29.90 31.97
C ARG A 9 10.92 -29.91 31.04
N THR A 10 9.80 -29.35 31.49
CA THR A 10 8.68 -28.99 30.61
C THR A 10 9.10 -27.87 29.65
N ARG A 11 9.17 -28.20 28.37
CA ARG A 11 9.33 -27.21 27.28
C ARG A 11 8.06 -26.38 27.18
N SER A 12 8.12 -25.15 27.67
CA SER A 12 7.11 -24.11 27.38
C SER A 12 7.21 -23.71 25.93
N SER A 13 6.27 -24.14 25.12
CA SER A 13 6.05 -23.64 23.76
C SER A 13 5.44 -22.24 23.83
N ARG A 14 6.28 -21.22 23.80
CA ARG A 14 5.81 -19.83 23.57
C ARG A 14 5.44 -19.72 22.10
N GLY A 15 4.14 -19.74 21.82
CA GLY A 15 3.59 -19.33 20.55
C GLY A 15 3.93 -17.87 20.23
N PRO A 16 3.94 -17.46 18.95
CA PRO A 16 4.27 -16.09 18.56
C PRO A 16 3.29 -15.12 19.21
N SER A 17 3.82 -14.24 20.05
CA SER A 17 3.08 -13.15 20.68
C SER A 17 2.52 -12.19 19.62
N ALA A 18 1.22 -12.31 19.34
CA ALA A 18 0.46 -11.36 18.54
C ALA A 18 0.23 -10.06 19.36
N ARG A 19 1.30 -9.31 19.58
CA ARG A 19 1.25 -7.95 20.12
C ARG A 19 2.14 -7.01 19.30
N ALA A 20 1.89 -6.89 17.99
CA ALA A 20 2.17 -5.65 17.31
C ALA A 20 1.00 -4.70 17.64
N GLY A 21 1.06 -4.07 18.79
CA GLY A 21 0.16 -2.99 19.16
C GLY A 21 0.33 -1.87 18.16
N MET A 22 -0.58 -1.77 17.21
CA MET A 22 -0.75 -0.66 16.29
C MET A 22 -1.01 0.56 17.14
N ARG A 23 0.04 1.35 17.43
CA ARG A 23 -0.07 2.60 18.18
C ARG A 23 -0.89 3.56 17.33
N TYR A 24 -2.12 3.73 17.73
CA TYR A 24 -3.10 4.64 17.15
C TYR A 24 -2.53 6.06 17.10
N HIS A 25 -2.43 6.63 15.90
CA HIS A 25 -1.95 7.99 15.71
C HIS A 25 -3.16 8.93 15.61
N PRO A 26 -3.23 10.07 16.35
CA PRO A 26 -4.42 10.91 16.48
C PRO A 26 -4.94 11.58 15.19
N ALA A 27 -4.36 11.26 14.05
CA ALA A 27 -4.83 11.70 12.73
C ALA A 27 -5.31 10.56 11.82
N MET A 28 -5.36 9.32 12.31
CA MET A 28 -6.00 8.23 11.59
C MET A 28 -7.47 8.13 12.00
N LEU A 29 -8.33 7.95 11.01
CA LEU A 29 -9.75 7.68 11.25
C LEU A 29 -9.89 6.42 12.12
N SER A 30 -10.84 6.42 13.04
CA SER A 30 -11.14 5.24 13.86
C SER A 30 -11.63 4.09 12.98
N PHE A 31 -11.58 2.86 13.50
CA PHE A 31 -12.20 1.73 12.82
C PHE A 31 -13.68 2.00 12.55
N ASP A 32 -14.39 2.57 13.52
CA ASP A 32 -15.82 2.85 13.43
C ASP A 32 -16.12 3.94 12.39
N ASP A 33 -15.30 5.00 12.31
CA ASP A 33 -15.42 6.02 11.28
C ASP A 33 -15.23 5.45 9.88
N CYS A 34 -14.17 4.64 9.69
CA CYS A 34 -13.89 3.97 8.42
C CYS A 34 -15.03 3.02 8.05
N ASN A 35 -15.54 2.25 9.02
CA ASN A 35 -16.63 1.30 8.80
C ASN A 35 -17.92 2.00 8.43
N ALA A 36 -18.29 3.06 9.13
CA ALA A 36 -19.47 3.87 8.84
C ALA A 36 -19.37 4.52 7.45
N ALA A 37 -18.21 5.10 7.12
CA ALA A 37 -17.99 5.70 5.80
C ALA A 37 -18.03 4.65 4.67
N ARG A 38 -17.46 3.47 4.86
CA ARG A 38 -17.52 2.36 3.91
C ARG A 38 -18.95 1.88 3.67
N LEU A 39 -19.70 1.66 4.74
CA LEU A 39 -21.08 1.17 4.65
C LEU A 39 -21.99 2.13 3.87
N ARG A 40 -21.76 3.44 4.03
CA ARG A 40 -22.47 4.49 3.29
C ARG A 40 -21.87 4.80 1.92
N ARG A 41 -20.70 4.22 1.59
CA ARG A 41 -19.91 4.57 0.39
C ARG A 41 -19.68 6.08 0.27
N ASP A 42 -19.35 6.72 1.39
CA ASP A 42 -19.25 8.17 1.49
C ASP A 42 -18.07 8.70 0.64
N PRO A 43 -18.34 9.50 -0.41
CA PRO A 43 -17.27 9.99 -1.31
C PRO A 43 -16.30 10.96 -0.64
N ARG A 44 -16.68 11.59 0.48
CA ARG A 44 -15.80 12.49 1.25
C ARG A 44 -14.60 11.76 1.86
N TYR A 45 -14.68 10.44 1.98
CA TYR A 45 -13.63 9.58 2.52
C TYR A 45 -12.83 8.86 1.45
N ASP A 46 -13.14 9.08 0.17
CA ASP A 46 -12.42 8.45 -0.92
C ASP A 46 -10.95 8.92 -0.96
N GLY A 47 -10.02 7.97 -1.02
CA GLY A 47 -8.59 8.24 -0.92
C GLY A 47 -8.07 8.54 0.49
N ARG A 48 -8.93 8.67 1.51
CA ARG A 48 -8.52 8.90 2.90
C ARG A 48 -8.18 7.61 3.64
N PHE A 49 -8.72 6.50 3.21
CA PHE A 49 -8.38 5.15 3.66
C PHE A 49 -8.74 4.13 2.58
N PHE A 50 -8.26 2.90 2.76
CA PHE A 50 -8.57 1.76 1.91
C PHE A 50 -9.10 0.61 2.75
N THR A 51 -10.11 -0.09 2.22
CA THR A 51 -10.76 -1.24 2.86
C THR A 51 -10.14 -2.52 2.32
N ALA A 52 -9.41 -3.26 3.12
CA ALA A 52 -8.85 -4.56 2.75
C ALA A 52 -9.73 -5.69 3.25
N VAL A 53 -10.03 -6.65 2.39
CA VAL A 53 -10.93 -7.78 2.65
C VAL A 53 -10.10 -9.05 2.84
N LYS A 54 -10.03 -9.55 4.07
CA LYS A 54 -9.20 -10.70 4.47
C LYS A 54 -9.50 -11.97 3.67
N THR A 55 -10.78 -12.20 3.35
CA THR A 55 -11.21 -13.43 2.66
C THR A 55 -10.86 -13.47 1.18
N THR A 56 -10.62 -12.31 0.56
CA THR A 56 -10.32 -12.22 -0.88
C THR A 56 -8.90 -11.73 -1.16
N GLY A 57 -8.18 -11.22 -0.17
CA GLY A 57 -6.88 -10.60 -0.34
C GLY A 57 -6.92 -9.31 -1.18
N ILE A 58 -8.09 -8.64 -1.27
CA ILE A 58 -8.29 -7.47 -2.12
C ILE A 58 -8.50 -6.24 -1.27
N TYR A 59 -7.85 -5.12 -1.64
CA TYR A 59 -8.20 -3.82 -1.06
C TYR A 59 -8.97 -2.94 -2.05
N CYS A 60 -9.91 -2.17 -1.50
CA CYS A 60 -10.88 -1.35 -2.23
C CYS A 60 -10.90 0.08 -1.73
N ARG A 61 -11.42 0.99 -2.56
CA ARG A 61 -11.83 2.34 -2.14
C ARG A 61 -13.08 2.25 -1.24
N PRO A 62 -13.32 3.22 -0.34
CA PRO A 62 -14.56 3.30 0.43
C PRO A 62 -15.82 3.29 -0.43
N VAL A 63 -15.74 3.92 -1.60
CA VAL A 63 -16.83 4.08 -2.58
C VAL A 63 -17.03 2.88 -3.53
N CYS A 64 -16.35 1.76 -3.28
CA CYS A 64 -16.38 0.60 -4.17
C CYS A 64 -17.82 0.11 -4.41
N PRO A 65 -18.26 -0.07 -5.70
CA PRO A 65 -19.62 -0.53 -6.02
C PRO A 65 -19.80 -2.05 -5.84
N ALA A 66 -18.75 -2.80 -5.50
CA ALA A 66 -18.84 -4.23 -5.24
C ALA A 66 -19.71 -4.54 -4.02
N LYS A 67 -20.18 -5.80 -3.92
CA LYS A 67 -20.90 -6.28 -2.72
C LYS A 67 -20.04 -6.01 -1.48
N GLN A 68 -20.67 -5.45 -0.47
CA GLN A 68 -19.98 -5.09 0.77
C GLN A 68 -19.56 -6.34 1.55
N PRO A 69 -18.30 -6.44 2.00
CA PRO A 69 -17.87 -7.52 2.86
C PRO A 69 -18.45 -7.37 4.27
N LEU A 70 -18.55 -8.48 4.98
CA LEU A 70 -18.89 -8.46 6.41
C LEU A 70 -17.81 -7.69 7.19
N THR A 71 -18.22 -6.88 8.16
CA THR A 71 -17.32 -6.01 8.94
C THR A 71 -16.20 -6.79 9.63
N ARG A 72 -16.46 -8.01 10.11
CA ARG A 72 -15.42 -8.89 10.71
C ARG A 72 -14.30 -9.31 9.77
N ASN A 73 -14.52 -9.21 8.46
CA ASN A 73 -13.57 -9.61 7.41
C ASN A 73 -12.79 -8.42 6.83
N VAL A 74 -12.94 -7.21 7.37
CA VAL A 74 -12.25 -6.04 6.85
C VAL A 74 -11.17 -5.55 7.79
N VAL A 75 -10.16 -4.93 7.18
CA VAL A 75 -9.13 -4.11 7.83
C VAL A 75 -9.02 -2.81 7.06
N TYR A 76 -8.71 -1.71 7.75
CA TYR A 76 -8.54 -0.41 7.12
C TYR A 76 -7.09 0.01 7.11
N TYR A 77 -6.64 0.54 5.96
CA TYR A 77 -5.29 1.04 5.76
C TYR A 77 -5.31 2.50 5.33
N PRO A 78 -4.38 3.32 5.84
CA PRO A 78 -4.33 4.75 5.50
C PRO A 78 -3.85 5.00 4.07
N THR A 79 -3.17 4.03 3.46
CA THR A 79 -2.63 4.14 2.09
C THR A 79 -2.75 2.82 1.34
N ALA A 80 -2.79 2.88 0.01
CA ALA A 80 -2.70 1.71 -0.86
C ALA A 80 -1.39 0.94 -0.60
N ALA A 81 -0.26 1.66 -0.44
CA ALA A 81 1.04 1.05 -0.17
C ALA A 81 1.06 0.24 1.14
N ALA A 82 0.37 0.71 2.20
CA ALA A 82 0.26 -0.05 3.45
C ALA A 82 -0.57 -1.32 3.28
N ALA A 83 -1.65 -1.27 2.51
CA ALA A 83 -2.45 -2.45 2.18
C ALA A 83 -1.65 -3.48 1.35
N GLU A 84 -0.89 -3.01 0.35
CA GLU A 84 -0.02 -3.84 -0.49
C GLU A 84 1.13 -4.47 0.31
N ALA A 85 1.78 -3.70 1.19
CA ALA A 85 2.81 -4.22 2.11
C ALA A 85 2.28 -5.31 3.05
N SER A 86 0.97 -5.30 3.32
CA SER A 86 0.27 -6.33 4.10
C SER A 86 -0.27 -7.49 3.26
N GLY A 87 0.11 -7.58 1.97
CA GLY A 87 -0.23 -8.70 1.08
C GLY A 87 -1.58 -8.58 0.36
N PHE A 88 -2.25 -7.42 0.41
CA PHE A 88 -3.49 -7.22 -0.33
C PHE A 88 -3.21 -6.67 -1.74
N ARG A 89 -3.98 -7.11 -2.72
CA ARG A 89 -3.92 -6.61 -4.10
C ARG A 89 -5.04 -5.60 -4.38
N PRO A 90 -4.85 -4.67 -5.35
CA PRO A 90 -5.87 -3.69 -5.69
C PRO A 90 -7.09 -4.31 -6.36
N CYS A 91 -8.25 -3.73 -6.08
CA CYS A 91 -9.52 -4.10 -6.71
C CYS A 91 -9.57 -3.57 -8.15
N LEU A 92 -9.82 -4.47 -9.11
CA LEU A 92 -9.95 -4.10 -10.54
C LEU A 92 -11.24 -3.34 -10.84
N ARG A 93 -12.29 -3.50 -10.00
CA ARG A 93 -13.60 -2.88 -10.22
C ARG A 93 -13.64 -1.41 -9.80
N CYS A 94 -13.17 -1.09 -8.58
CA CYS A 94 -13.17 0.29 -8.07
C CYS A 94 -11.90 1.06 -8.41
N ARG A 95 -10.87 0.36 -8.90
CA ARG A 95 -9.63 0.98 -9.40
C ARG A 95 -9.02 1.93 -8.38
N PRO A 96 -8.40 1.41 -7.30
CA PRO A 96 -7.82 2.25 -6.24
C PRO A 96 -6.79 3.27 -6.74
N GLU A 97 -6.16 3.01 -7.89
CA GLU A 97 -5.26 3.93 -8.57
C GLU A 97 -5.92 5.23 -9.03
N THR A 98 -7.25 5.28 -9.10
CA THR A 98 -8.03 6.49 -9.45
C THR A 98 -8.54 7.24 -8.21
N ALA A 99 -8.26 6.75 -7.00
CA ALA A 99 -8.64 7.43 -5.78
C ALA A 99 -7.94 8.81 -5.70
N PRO A 100 -8.60 9.83 -5.15
CA PRO A 100 -7.94 11.10 -4.85
C PRO A 100 -6.72 10.84 -3.97
N PHE A 101 -5.60 11.54 -4.26
CA PHE A 101 -4.40 11.42 -3.45
C PHE A 101 -4.70 11.97 -2.05
N CYS A 102 -4.47 11.16 -1.02
CA CYS A 102 -4.75 11.54 0.35
C CYS A 102 -3.66 12.46 0.91
N PRO A 103 -3.90 13.78 1.06
CA PRO A 103 -2.92 14.71 1.60
C PRO A 103 -2.93 14.78 3.15
N ALA A 104 -3.40 13.75 3.84
CA ALA A 104 -3.59 13.75 5.30
C ALA A 104 -2.28 13.79 6.12
N TRP A 105 -1.27 14.54 5.66
CA TRP A 105 0.08 14.56 6.19
C TRP A 105 0.48 15.92 6.81
N ASN A 106 -0.45 16.58 7.49
CA ASN A 106 -0.23 17.90 8.08
C ASN A 106 0.52 17.86 9.45
N GLY A 107 1.28 18.90 9.75
CA GLY A 107 2.00 19.10 11.03
C GLY A 107 3.48 18.68 10.96
N THR A 108 4.03 18.08 12.01
CA THR A 108 5.42 17.56 12.10
C THR A 108 5.80 16.58 11.00
N ARG A 109 4.89 16.35 10.09
CA ARG A 109 4.87 15.48 8.94
C ARG A 109 5.24 16.21 7.65
N SER A 110 5.59 17.50 7.70
CA SER A 110 5.95 18.27 6.48
C SER A 110 7.07 17.61 5.67
N THR A 111 8.03 16.98 6.34
CA THR A 111 9.10 16.22 5.67
C THR A 111 8.55 15.01 4.91
N VAL A 112 7.62 14.26 5.51
CA VAL A 112 6.99 13.11 4.85
C VAL A 112 6.11 13.58 3.70
N ALA A 113 5.33 14.64 3.88
CA ALA A 113 4.51 15.22 2.81
C ALA A 113 5.36 15.68 1.61
N ARG A 114 6.50 16.34 1.87
CA ARG A 114 7.47 16.71 0.83
C ARG A 114 8.07 15.47 0.14
N ALA A 115 8.43 14.44 0.92
CA ALA A 115 8.95 13.20 0.38
C ALA A 115 7.92 12.50 -0.53
N VAL A 116 6.67 12.38 -0.06
CA VAL A 116 5.56 11.77 -0.82
C VAL A 116 5.32 12.54 -2.11
N LYS A 117 5.33 13.88 -2.06
CA LYS A 117 5.22 14.71 -3.26
C LYS A 117 6.35 14.42 -4.24
N LEU A 118 7.61 14.45 -3.78
CA LEU A 118 8.77 14.16 -4.62
C LEU A 118 8.71 12.76 -5.25
N ILE A 119 8.27 11.74 -4.49
CA ILE A 119 8.09 10.38 -5.01
C ILE A 119 6.98 10.35 -6.05
N ASN A 120 5.88 11.05 -5.83
CA ASN A 120 4.80 11.15 -6.80
C ASN A 120 5.25 11.83 -8.09
N ASP A 121 6.14 12.82 -7.97
CA ASP A 121 6.75 13.53 -9.10
C ASP A 121 7.91 12.73 -9.75
N GLY A 122 8.11 11.46 -9.38
CA GLY A 122 9.09 10.55 -10.00
C GLY A 122 10.49 10.55 -9.38
N ALA A 123 10.71 11.18 -8.23
CA ALA A 123 12.04 11.30 -7.63
C ALA A 123 12.74 9.96 -7.30
N LEU A 124 12.03 8.84 -7.30
CA LEU A 124 12.59 7.49 -7.13
C LEU A 124 12.50 6.65 -8.42
N ASP A 125 12.14 7.24 -9.56
CA ASP A 125 12.08 6.50 -10.81
C ASP A 125 13.51 6.17 -11.30
N ASP A 126 14.45 7.13 -11.13
CA ASP A 126 15.86 6.99 -11.51
C ASP A 126 16.85 7.19 -10.35
N ALA A 127 16.39 7.65 -9.19
CA ALA A 127 17.25 7.94 -8.05
C ALA A 127 17.04 6.98 -6.87
N SER A 128 18.02 6.95 -5.97
CA SER A 128 18.00 6.13 -4.76
C SER A 128 17.22 6.81 -3.61
N VAL A 129 16.80 6.01 -2.61
CA VAL A 129 16.25 6.54 -1.36
C VAL A 129 17.26 7.42 -0.61
N VAL A 130 18.56 7.14 -0.74
CA VAL A 130 19.61 7.97 -0.15
C VAL A 130 19.58 9.36 -0.77
N THR A 131 19.52 9.45 -2.10
CA THR A 131 19.40 10.73 -2.83
C THR A 131 18.16 11.52 -2.41
N LEU A 132 17.01 10.85 -2.28
CA LEU A 132 15.78 11.48 -1.80
C LEU A 132 15.94 12.03 -0.37
N ALA A 133 16.54 11.24 0.53
CA ALA A 133 16.77 11.64 1.91
C ALA A 133 17.71 12.86 1.99
N THR A 134 18.79 12.88 1.20
CA THR A 134 19.70 14.03 1.08
C THR A 134 18.97 15.30 0.63
N ARG A 135 18.11 15.20 -0.39
CA ARG A 135 17.26 16.33 -0.85
C ARG A 135 16.31 16.87 0.25
N LEU A 136 15.95 16.03 1.20
CA LEU A 136 15.10 16.39 2.33
C LEU A 136 15.88 16.89 3.55
N GLY A 137 17.22 16.82 3.52
CA GLY A 137 18.09 17.22 4.63
C GLY A 137 18.08 16.23 5.81
N ILE A 138 17.78 14.94 5.56
CA ILE A 138 17.72 13.90 6.59
C ILE A 138 18.45 12.64 6.14
N SER A 139 18.76 11.74 7.10
CA SER A 139 19.33 10.44 6.76
C SER A 139 18.27 9.50 6.18
N SER A 140 18.70 8.54 5.34
CA SER A 140 17.83 7.50 4.78
C SER A 140 17.17 6.64 5.87
N ARG A 141 17.89 6.35 6.97
CA ARG A 141 17.34 5.64 8.14
C ARG A 141 16.22 6.44 8.82
N HIS A 142 16.38 7.76 8.95
CA HIS A 142 15.36 8.63 9.53
C HIS A 142 14.14 8.70 8.61
N LEU A 143 14.35 8.84 7.29
CA LEU A 143 13.29 8.81 6.29
C LEU A 143 12.49 7.49 6.35
N ALA A 144 13.17 6.34 6.41
CA ALA A 144 12.51 5.04 6.51
C ALA A 144 11.63 4.94 7.77
N ARG A 145 12.13 5.38 8.93
CA ARG A 145 11.35 5.39 10.18
C ARG A 145 10.14 6.34 10.12
N LEU A 146 10.27 7.49 9.48
CA LEU A 146 9.15 8.41 9.25
C LEU A 146 8.10 7.80 8.33
N PHE A 147 8.53 7.13 7.29
CA PHE A 147 7.63 6.45 6.36
C PHE A 147 6.88 5.31 7.04
N GLU A 148 7.58 4.44 7.78
CA GLU A 148 6.94 3.38 8.57
C GLU A 148 5.87 3.96 9.50
N ARG A 149 6.20 5.04 10.20
CA ARG A 149 5.31 5.68 11.18
C ARG A 149 4.09 6.37 10.56
N HIS A 150 4.25 7.01 9.38
CA HIS A 150 3.24 7.91 8.82
C HIS A 150 2.59 7.38 7.54
N VAL A 151 3.28 6.49 6.81
CA VAL A 151 2.80 5.92 5.55
C VAL A 151 2.41 4.45 5.72
N GLY A 152 3.03 3.76 6.68
CA GLY A 152 2.88 2.31 6.87
C GLY A 152 3.54 1.48 5.77
N ALA A 153 4.45 2.08 5.00
CA ALA A 153 5.21 1.45 3.93
C ALA A 153 6.54 2.18 3.73
N THR A 154 7.51 1.53 3.11
CA THR A 154 8.80 2.17 2.79
C THR A 154 8.66 3.14 1.61
N PRO A 155 9.61 4.11 1.43
CA PRO A 155 9.64 4.98 0.27
C PRO A 155 9.64 4.22 -1.07
N GLN A 156 10.36 3.07 -1.14
CA GLN A 156 10.41 2.23 -2.34
C GLN A 156 9.09 1.54 -2.63
N GLN A 157 8.40 1.03 -1.59
CA GLN A 157 7.07 0.43 -1.74
C GLN A 157 6.06 1.46 -2.24
N LEU A 158 6.07 2.69 -1.68
CA LEU A 158 5.22 3.77 -2.16
C LEU A 158 5.52 4.11 -3.63
N ALA A 159 6.80 4.25 -3.99
CA ALA A 159 7.20 4.53 -5.38
C ALA A 159 6.74 3.42 -6.34
N LYS A 160 6.89 2.15 -5.96
CA LYS A 160 6.41 1.00 -6.73
C LYS A 160 4.89 1.09 -6.94
N THR A 161 4.12 1.31 -5.87
CA THR A 161 2.66 1.50 -5.93
C THR A 161 2.28 2.60 -6.90
N LEU A 162 2.92 3.77 -6.79
CA LEU A 162 2.61 4.94 -7.65
C LEU A 162 2.95 4.68 -9.13
N ARG A 163 4.07 3.99 -9.42
CA ARG A 163 4.39 3.57 -10.80
C ARG A 163 3.33 2.64 -11.37
N VAL A 164 2.91 1.62 -10.62
CA VAL A 164 1.86 0.70 -11.06
C VAL A 164 0.54 1.43 -11.28
N GLN A 165 0.18 2.37 -10.40
CA GLN A 165 -1.02 3.18 -10.53
C GLN A 165 -0.95 4.10 -11.76
N ARG A 166 0.20 4.75 -12.05
CA ARG A 166 0.43 5.53 -13.28
C ARG A 166 0.26 4.64 -14.52
N ALA A 167 0.95 3.50 -14.53
CA ALA A 167 0.87 2.54 -15.62
C ALA A 167 -0.56 2.03 -15.85
N LYS A 168 -1.31 1.75 -14.77
CA LYS A 168 -2.70 1.30 -14.89
C LYS A 168 -3.61 2.37 -15.53
N ARG A 169 -3.40 3.65 -15.19
CA ARG A 169 -4.13 4.74 -15.85
C ARG A 169 -3.83 4.82 -17.36
N LEU A 170 -2.54 4.68 -17.73
CA LEU A 170 -2.13 4.68 -19.14
C LEU A 170 -2.66 3.46 -19.92
N LEU A 171 -2.67 2.26 -19.28
CA LEU A 171 -3.28 1.07 -19.84
C LEU A 171 -4.77 1.28 -20.13
N ASP A 172 -5.46 1.98 -19.24
CA ASP A 172 -6.88 2.26 -19.36
C ASP A 172 -7.22 3.28 -20.45
N GLY A 173 -6.28 4.17 -20.77
CA GLY A 173 -6.39 5.12 -21.89
C GLY A 173 -6.34 4.44 -23.27
N GLY A 174 -5.64 3.32 -23.39
CA GLY A 174 -5.62 2.50 -24.61
C GLY A 174 -4.69 3.00 -25.73
N GLU A 175 -4.11 4.20 -25.61
CA GLU A 175 -3.42 4.92 -26.70
C GLU A 175 -1.93 4.57 -26.85
N HIS A 176 -1.31 3.94 -25.85
CA HIS A 176 0.14 3.74 -25.77
C HIS A 176 0.54 2.27 -25.95
N THR A 177 1.76 2.04 -26.46
CA THR A 177 2.37 0.69 -26.45
C THR A 177 2.73 0.27 -25.03
N MET A 178 2.93 -1.05 -24.78
CA MET A 178 3.36 -1.55 -23.47
C MET A 178 4.72 -0.97 -23.06
N THR A 179 5.59 -0.75 -24.02
CA THR A 179 6.91 -0.16 -23.80
C THR A 179 6.78 1.30 -23.38
N ASP A 180 5.97 2.10 -24.10
CA ASP A 180 5.74 3.50 -23.77
C ASP A 180 5.13 3.65 -22.38
N ILE A 181 4.12 2.82 -22.05
CA ILE A 181 3.50 2.81 -20.73
C ILE A 181 4.52 2.49 -19.64
N ALA A 182 5.40 1.51 -19.86
CA ALA A 182 6.42 1.16 -18.88
C ALA A 182 7.33 2.35 -18.58
N PHE A 183 7.86 3.01 -19.60
CA PHE A 183 8.77 4.16 -19.43
C PHE A 183 8.04 5.40 -18.89
N GLN A 184 6.87 5.76 -19.42
CA GLN A 184 6.08 6.90 -18.93
C GLN A 184 5.62 6.70 -17.47
N ALA A 185 5.42 5.46 -17.04
CA ALA A 185 5.10 5.15 -15.66
C ALA A 185 6.32 5.16 -14.72
N GLY A 186 7.54 5.34 -15.23
CA GLY A 186 8.77 5.40 -14.46
C GLY A 186 9.41 4.03 -14.18
N PHE A 187 9.16 3.04 -15.04
CA PHE A 187 9.89 1.77 -14.98
C PHE A 187 11.13 1.83 -15.86
N GLY A 188 12.29 1.50 -15.32
CA GLY A 188 13.55 1.47 -16.09
C GLY A 188 13.66 0.29 -17.07
N SER A 189 12.66 -0.62 -17.15
CA SER A 189 12.59 -1.68 -18.16
C SER A 189 11.22 -2.33 -18.21
N LEU A 190 10.86 -2.89 -19.39
CA LEU A 190 9.64 -3.66 -19.59
C LEU A 190 9.58 -4.92 -18.69
N ARG A 191 10.74 -5.53 -18.39
CA ARG A 191 10.83 -6.66 -17.47
C ARG A 191 10.36 -6.27 -16.05
N ARG A 192 10.84 -5.15 -15.52
CA ARG A 192 10.43 -4.65 -14.18
C ARG A 192 8.96 -4.26 -14.16
N PHE A 193 8.46 -3.66 -15.22
CA PHE A 193 7.05 -3.34 -15.40
C PHE A 193 6.17 -4.60 -15.32
N ASN A 194 6.47 -5.62 -16.14
CA ASN A 194 5.72 -6.88 -16.14
C ASN A 194 5.78 -7.59 -14.79
N ALA A 195 6.96 -7.65 -14.15
CA ALA A 195 7.12 -8.25 -12.83
C ALA A 195 6.28 -7.54 -11.75
N ALA A 196 6.24 -6.21 -11.75
CA ALA A 196 5.45 -5.43 -10.79
C ALA A 196 3.95 -5.68 -10.94
N PHE A 197 3.45 -5.84 -12.17
CA PHE A 197 2.06 -6.17 -12.42
C PHE A 197 1.73 -7.62 -12.05
N ALA A 198 2.58 -8.57 -12.39
CA ALA A 198 2.41 -9.97 -12.01
C ALA A 198 2.36 -10.13 -10.48
N GLU A 199 3.25 -9.44 -9.75
CA GLU A 199 3.28 -9.47 -8.29
C GLU A 199 2.02 -8.86 -7.66
N LEU A 200 1.52 -7.73 -8.19
CA LEU A 200 0.42 -7.00 -7.56
C LEU A 200 -0.95 -7.50 -7.99
N TYR A 201 -1.13 -7.80 -9.29
CA TYR A 201 -2.42 -8.20 -9.86
C TYR A 201 -2.52 -9.71 -10.14
N GLY A 202 -1.41 -10.45 -10.04
CA GLY A 202 -1.36 -11.85 -10.49
C GLY A 202 -1.54 -12.03 -12.00
N ARG A 203 -1.40 -10.95 -12.78
CA ARG A 203 -1.66 -10.92 -14.23
C ARG A 203 -0.67 -10.03 -14.95
N SER A 204 -0.48 -10.27 -16.25
CA SER A 204 0.32 -9.40 -17.10
C SER A 204 -0.40 -8.08 -17.41
N PRO A 205 0.32 -6.99 -17.69
CA PRO A 205 -0.29 -5.72 -18.11
C PRO A 205 -1.17 -5.88 -19.37
N SER A 206 -0.74 -6.70 -20.34
CA SER A 206 -1.49 -6.94 -21.57
C SER A 206 -2.85 -7.61 -21.31
N SER A 207 -2.91 -8.58 -20.39
CA SER A 207 -4.18 -9.22 -20.04
C SER A 207 -5.16 -8.29 -19.33
N LEU A 208 -4.64 -7.28 -18.59
CA LEU A 208 -5.46 -6.26 -17.94
C LEU A 208 -6.02 -5.23 -18.94
N ARG A 209 -5.33 -4.97 -20.05
CA ARG A 209 -5.85 -4.15 -21.15
C ARG A 209 -6.99 -4.86 -21.87
N SER A 210 -6.80 -6.14 -22.22
CA SER A 210 -7.77 -6.93 -22.97
C SER A 210 -9.12 -7.10 -22.25
N SER A 211 -9.11 -7.16 -20.89
CA SER A 211 -10.34 -7.32 -20.11
C SER A 211 -11.28 -6.08 -20.11
N LYS A 212 -10.90 -4.98 -20.75
CA LYS A 212 -11.75 -3.78 -20.89
C LYS A 212 -12.59 -3.76 -22.19
N HIS A 213 -12.22 -4.59 -23.16
CA HIS A 213 -12.88 -4.64 -24.47
C HIS A 213 -13.76 -5.89 -24.67
N ALA A 214 -13.97 -6.65 -23.59
CA ALA A 214 -14.92 -7.74 -23.48
C ALA A 214 -16.06 -7.36 -22.53
#